data_91e5aa97d8b710b1ff2665a4e9858584
#
_entry.id   91e5aa97d8b710b1ff2665a4e9858584
#
_cell.length_a   1.000
_cell.length_b   1.000
_cell.length_c   1.000
_cell.angle_alpha   90.00
_cell.angle_beta   90.00
_cell.angle_gamma   90.00
#
_symmetry.space_group_name_H-M   'P 1'
#
loop_
_entity.id
_entity.type
_entity.pdbx_description
1 polymer ?
#
loop_
_entity_poly.entity_id
_entity_poly.type
_entity_poly.pdbx_seq_one_letter_code
_entity_poly.pdbx_strand_id
1 'polypeptide(L)'
;MIYDEPKFLPGGDRYIEMELGDELNFDLNFLVHSLSAKVREAEITGLIELLPNMASIVLSYDPDGISFGDLKREILSHYRAMGSLEDIELLSPIYYIPVLYCDHVTRACWEDYCAKIGEKEYDPDLMVRLN
;
A
#
# COMPACT_ATOMS: atom_id res chain seq x y z
N MET A 1 13.54 -1.82 4.82
CA MET A 1 13.75 -1.46 6.26
C MET A 1 12.86 -0.28 6.60
N ILE A 2 12.19 -0.31 7.77
CA ILE A 2 11.44 0.86 8.28
C ILE A 2 12.47 1.89 8.71
N TYR A 3 12.24 3.15 8.35
CA TYR A 3 13.13 4.24 8.76
C TYR A 3 12.87 4.64 10.23
N ASP A 4 13.93 5.00 10.95
CA ASP A 4 13.81 5.52 12.31
C ASP A 4 13.01 6.84 12.34
N GLU A 5 13.19 7.67 11.31
CA GLU A 5 12.38 8.85 11.05
C GLU A 5 11.94 8.89 9.59
N PRO A 6 10.65 9.22 9.32
CA PRO A 6 10.15 9.38 7.97
C PRO A 6 10.90 10.45 7.18
N LYS A 7 11.15 10.20 5.90
CA LYS A 7 11.71 11.18 4.98
C LYS A 7 10.59 11.94 4.29
N PHE A 8 10.79 13.25 4.10
CA PHE A 8 9.85 14.11 3.43
C PHE A 8 10.50 14.72 2.19
N LEU A 9 9.94 14.42 1.04
CA LEU A 9 10.42 14.87 -0.27
C LEU A 9 9.38 15.80 -0.89
N PRO A 10 9.77 16.99 -1.36
CA PRO A 10 8.86 17.86 -2.08
C PRO A 10 8.63 17.36 -3.51
N GLY A 11 7.36 17.28 -3.91
CA GLY A 11 6.93 17.00 -5.28
C GLY A 11 6.44 18.28 -5.96
N GLY A 12 7.34 19.13 -6.40
CA GLY A 12 7.00 20.48 -6.86
C GLY A 12 6.55 21.37 -5.71
N ASP A 13 5.55 22.20 -5.95
CA ASP A 13 5.02 23.20 -4.99
C ASP A 13 3.75 22.75 -4.25
N ARG A 14 3.15 21.63 -4.65
CA ARG A 14 1.82 21.17 -4.15
C ARG A 14 1.79 19.73 -3.64
N TYR A 15 2.92 19.03 -3.67
CA TYR A 15 2.98 17.64 -3.23
C TYR A 15 4.09 17.42 -2.22
N ILE A 16 3.84 16.53 -1.30
CA ILE A 16 4.81 16.01 -0.36
C ILE A 16 4.75 14.49 -0.44
N GLU A 17 5.88 13.84 -0.62
CA GLU A 17 6.00 12.41 -0.38
C GLU A 17 6.64 12.19 0.98
N MET A 18 5.95 11.41 1.82
CA MET A 18 6.45 10.93 3.09
C MET A 18 6.82 9.45 2.94
N GLU A 19 8.11 9.15 2.91
CA GLU A 19 8.62 7.79 2.89
C GLU A 19 8.81 7.26 4.32
N LEU A 20 8.28 6.06 4.59
CA LEU A 20 8.36 5.37 5.88
C LEU A 20 9.39 4.23 5.86
N GLY A 21 9.82 3.80 4.68
CA GLY A 21 10.81 2.75 4.49
C GLY A 21 11.15 2.53 3.02
N ASP A 22 12.05 1.59 2.76
CA ASP A 22 12.65 1.32 1.44
C ASP A 22 12.44 -0.11 0.93
N GLU A 23 11.49 -0.85 1.51
CA GLU A 23 11.21 -2.22 1.09
C GLU A 23 9.71 -2.52 1.00
N LEU A 24 9.36 -3.56 0.26
CA LEU A 24 7.99 -4.09 0.23
C LEU A 24 7.77 -4.96 1.47
N ASN A 25 7.05 -4.41 2.44
CA ASN A 25 6.78 -5.03 3.72
C ASN A 25 5.35 -4.73 4.15
N PHE A 26 4.62 -5.72 4.62
CA PHE A 26 3.24 -5.54 5.08
C PHE A 26 3.14 -4.66 6.33
N ASP A 27 4.11 -4.73 7.23
CA ASP A 27 4.13 -3.88 8.43
C ASP A 27 4.22 -2.40 8.05
N LEU A 28 5.06 -2.07 7.04
CA LEU A 28 5.12 -0.74 6.44
C LEU A 28 3.79 -0.32 5.81
N ASN A 29 3.15 -1.23 5.09
CA ASN A 29 1.86 -0.96 4.46
C ASN A 29 0.77 -0.72 5.51
N PHE A 30 0.73 -1.51 6.58
CA PHE A 30 -0.20 -1.30 7.69
C PHE A 30 0.04 0.03 8.39
N LEU A 31 1.29 0.42 8.60
CA LEU A 31 1.68 1.71 9.15
C LEU A 31 1.20 2.87 8.25
N VAL A 32 1.43 2.77 6.93
CA VAL A 32 0.96 3.74 5.93
C VAL A 32 -0.56 3.91 6.00
N HIS A 33 -1.32 2.81 6.00
CA HIS A 33 -2.78 2.86 6.03
C HIS A 33 -3.32 3.40 7.36
N SER A 34 -2.74 2.99 8.48
CA SER A 34 -3.13 3.48 9.81
C SER A 34 -2.86 4.98 9.96
N LEU A 35 -1.68 5.45 9.55
CA LEU A 35 -1.37 6.88 9.55
C LEU A 35 -2.31 7.66 8.62
N SER A 36 -2.57 7.11 7.43
CA SER A 36 -3.47 7.73 6.45
C SER A 36 -4.88 7.90 7.00
N ALA A 37 -5.39 6.93 7.76
CA ALA A 37 -6.69 7.04 8.42
C ALA A 37 -6.71 8.17 9.44
N LYS A 38 -5.71 8.22 10.34
CA LYS A 38 -5.58 9.27 11.37
C LYS A 38 -5.46 10.67 10.78
N VAL A 39 -4.68 10.81 9.70
CA VAL A 39 -4.50 12.10 9.02
C VAL A 39 -5.80 12.56 8.33
N ARG A 40 -6.57 11.63 7.75
CA ARG A 40 -7.90 11.96 7.19
C ARG A 40 -8.88 12.42 8.26
N GLU A 41 -8.91 11.73 9.40
CA GLU A 41 -9.77 12.09 10.54
C GLU A 41 -9.41 13.46 11.15
N ALA A 42 -8.17 13.89 11.01
CA ALA A 42 -7.71 15.19 11.52
C ALA A 42 -8.21 16.39 10.71
N GLU A 43 -8.75 16.19 9.50
CA GLU A 43 -9.29 17.24 8.63
C GLU A 43 -8.36 18.46 8.50
N ILE A 44 -7.07 18.23 8.25
CA ILE A 44 -6.03 19.26 8.22
C ILE A 44 -6.36 20.31 7.15
N THR A 45 -6.51 21.56 7.58
CA THR A 45 -6.80 22.68 6.68
C THR A 45 -5.66 22.84 5.66
N GLY A 46 -6.00 22.92 4.37
CA GLY A 46 -5.04 23.03 3.27
C GLY A 46 -4.53 21.68 2.73
N LEU A 47 -4.76 20.54 3.40
CA LEU A 47 -4.57 19.22 2.83
C LEU A 47 -5.71 18.92 1.87
N ILE A 48 -5.39 18.60 0.61
CA ILE A 48 -6.38 18.33 -0.45
C ILE A 48 -6.62 16.83 -0.59
N GLU A 49 -5.55 16.06 -0.70
CA GLU A 49 -5.64 14.63 -0.96
C GLU A 49 -4.49 13.88 -0.28
N LEU A 50 -4.76 12.65 0.08
CA LEU A 50 -3.78 11.74 0.67
C LEU A 50 -3.88 10.39 -0.02
N LEU A 51 -2.78 9.97 -0.63
CA LEU A 51 -2.63 8.75 -1.42
C LEU A 51 -1.64 7.81 -0.73
N PRO A 52 -2.12 6.76 -0.06
CA PRO A 52 -1.26 5.75 0.53
C PRO A 52 -0.67 4.84 -0.56
N ASN A 53 0.63 4.62 -0.48
CA ASN A 53 1.37 3.64 -1.28
C ASN A 53 1.82 2.47 -0.39
N MET A 54 2.73 1.62 -0.88
CA MET A 54 3.20 0.46 -0.13
C MET A 54 4.04 0.85 1.10
N ALA A 55 4.96 1.79 0.94
CA ALA A 55 5.89 2.24 1.99
C ALA A 55 5.97 3.77 2.12
N SER A 56 5.09 4.49 1.46
CA SER A 56 5.05 5.95 1.46
C SER A 56 3.62 6.48 1.40
N ILE A 57 3.46 7.77 1.67
CA ILE A 57 2.21 8.49 1.51
C ILE A 57 2.51 9.73 0.67
N VAL A 58 1.75 9.92 -0.41
CA VAL A 58 1.78 11.16 -1.17
C VAL A 58 0.62 12.04 -0.70
N LEU A 59 0.94 13.28 -0.37
CA LEU A 59 -0.01 14.29 0.06
C LEU A 59 -0.04 15.41 -0.97
N SER A 60 -1.22 15.80 -1.42
CA SER A 60 -1.41 17.03 -2.17
C SER A 60 -2.01 18.10 -1.26
N TYR A 61 -1.53 19.34 -1.36
CA TYR A 61 -1.93 20.43 -0.47
C TYR A 61 -2.00 21.77 -1.22
N ASP A 62 -2.72 22.70 -0.62
CA ASP A 62 -2.78 24.07 -1.07
C ASP A 62 -1.71 24.90 -0.34
N PRO A 63 -0.65 25.37 -1.03
CA PRO A 63 0.42 26.15 -0.39
C PRO A 63 -0.04 27.52 0.12
N ASP A 64 -1.16 28.04 -0.35
CA ASP A 64 -1.77 29.27 0.17
C ASP A 64 -2.53 29.00 1.49
N GLY A 65 -2.97 27.75 1.70
CA GLY A 65 -3.69 27.33 2.92
C GLY A 65 -2.77 26.80 4.02
N ILE A 66 -1.71 26.08 3.67
CA ILE A 66 -0.74 25.53 4.64
C ILE A 66 0.66 25.46 4.01
N SER A 67 1.69 25.83 4.79
CA SER A 67 3.06 25.70 4.30
C SER A 67 3.55 24.25 4.34
N PHE A 68 4.53 23.90 3.47
CA PHE A 68 5.22 22.60 3.51
C PHE A 68 5.71 22.24 4.92
N GLY A 69 6.32 23.23 5.62
CA GLY A 69 6.88 23.02 6.94
C GLY A 69 5.83 22.76 8.02
N ASP A 70 4.68 23.42 7.91
CA ASP A 70 3.57 23.23 8.85
C ASP A 70 2.87 21.90 8.60
N LEU A 71 2.58 21.56 7.35
CA LEU A 71 1.99 20.28 6.99
C LEU A 71 2.89 19.11 7.40
N LYS A 72 4.19 19.19 7.11
CA LYS A 72 5.18 18.21 7.56
C LYS A 72 5.13 18.02 9.07
N ARG A 73 5.09 19.11 9.84
CA ARG A 73 5.08 19.07 11.31
C ARG A 73 3.81 18.42 11.83
N GLU A 74 2.68 18.73 11.22
CA GLU A 74 1.38 18.17 11.58
C GLU A 74 1.35 16.66 11.33
N ILE A 75 1.71 16.22 10.12
CA ILE A 75 1.78 14.80 9.77
C ILE A 75 2.75 14.03 10.69
N LEU A 76 3.91 14.62 10.97
CA LEU A 76 4.89 14.00 11.86
C LEU A 76 4.39 13.87 13.30
N SER A 77 3.55 14.80 13.76
CA SER A 77 2.91 14.71 15.08
C SER A 77 1.94 13.52 15.15
N HIS A 78 1.13 13.30 14.12
CA HIS A 78 0.24 12.13 14.01
C HIS A 78 1.03 10.84 13.95
N TYR A 79 2.12 10.78 13.16
CA TYR A 79 3.00 9.63 13.09
C TYR A 79 3.57 9.26 14.47
N ARG A 80 4.11 10.23 15.18
CA ARG A 80 4.69 10.00 16.53
C ARG A 80 3.65 9.58 17.57
N ALA A 81 2.40 10.00 17.39
CA ALA A 81 1.30 9.63 18.27
C ALA A 81 0.75 8.22 18.01
N MET A 82 1.22 7.49 16.98
CA MET A 82 0.72 6.16 16.65
C MET A 82 1.18 5.07 17.63
N GLY A 83 2.30 5.29 18.31
CA GLY A 83 2.87 4.28 19.21
C GLY A 83 3.63 3.17 18.49
N SER A 84 3.58 1.96 19.03
CA SER A 84 4.25 0.78 18.46
C SER A 84 3.46 0.20 17.28
N LEU A 85 4.17 -0.44 16.34
CA LEU A 85 3.55 -1.22 15.27
C LEU A 85 2.65 -2.35 15.78
N GLU A 86 2.98 -2.91 16.94
CA GLU A 86 2.21 -3.97 17.58
C GLU A 86 0.84 -3.51 18.08
N ASP A 87 0.66 -2.19 18.27
CA ASP A 87 -0.57 -1.58 18.75
C ASP A 87 -1.49 -1.11 17.59
N ILE A 88 -1.09 -1.34 16.33
CA ILE A 88 -1.87 -0.91 15.16
C ILE A 88 -3.04 -1.87 14.93
N GLU A 89 -4.25 -1.34 15.03
CA GLU A 89 -5.47 -2.03 14.62
C GLU A 89 -5.98 -1.45 13.29
N LEU A 90 -6.17 -2.33 12.30
CA LEU A 90 -6.75 -1.99 11.01
C LEU A 90 -8.05 -2.75 10.80
N LEU A 91 -9.13 -2.02 10.56
CA LEU A 91 -10.38 -2.63 10.11
C LEU A 91 -10.21 -3.08 8.66
N SER A 92 -10.23 -4.39 8.46
CA SER A 92 -10.11 -5.00 7.14
C SER A 92 -11.31 -5.89 6.83
N PRO A 93 -11.96 -5.71 5.68
CA PRO A 93 -13.02 -6.62 5.25
C PRO A 93 -12.45 -7.97 4.81
N ILE A 94 -13.17 -9.03 5.09
CA ILE A 94 -12.88 -10.37 4.56
C ILE A 94 -13.73 -10.57 3.30
N TYR A 95 -13.06 -10.80 2.16
CA TYR A 95 -13.71 -11.06 0.89
C TYR A 95 -13.70 -12.57 0.62
N TYR A 96 -14.88 -13.17 0.45
CA TYR A 96 -15.03 -14.55 0.00
C TYR A 96 -15.22 -14.54 -1.52
N ILE A 97 -14.15 -14.85 -2.24
CA ILE A 97 -14.16 -14.88 -3.71
C ILE A 97 -14.26 -16.33 -4.16
N PRO A 98 -15.36 -16.73 -4.82
CA PRO A 98 -15.44 -18.07 -5.40
C PRO A 98 -14.43 -18.20 -6.53
N VAL A 99 -13.60 -19.23 -6.49
CA VAL A 99 -12.58 -19.53 -7.48
C VAL A 99 -12.82 -20.92 -8.04
N LEU A 100 -12.86 -21.02 -9.36
CA LEU A 100 -12.88 -22.29 -10.07
C LEU A 100 -11.48 -22.61 -10.57
N TYR A 101 -10.85 -23.65 -10.01
CA TYR A 101 -9.56 -24.14 -10.45
C TYR A 101 -9.71 -25.10 -11.62
N CYS A 102 -8.74 -25.10 -12.54
CA CYS A 102 -8.62 -26.09 -13.60
C CYS A 102 -9.86 -26.19 -14.50
N ASP A 103 -10.51 -25.05 -14.77
CA ASP A 103 -11.62 -25.01 -15.71
C ASP A 103 -11.17 -25.29 -17.15
N HIS A 104 -12.15 -25.43 -18.05
CA HIS A 104 -11.89 -25.75 -19.45
C HIS A 104 -11.06 -24.66 -20.18
N VAL A 105 -11.19 -23.37 -19.77
CA VAL A 105 -10.43 -22.26 -20.36
C VAL A 105 -8.97 -22.32 -19.91
N THR A 106 -8.74 -22.47 -18.60
CA THR A 106 -7.41 -22.61 -18.02
C THR A 106 -6.68 -23.83 -18.62
N ARG A 107 -7.40 -24.95 -18.78
CA ARG A 107 -6.86 -26.15 -19.39
C ARG A 107 -6.47 -25.91 -20.85
N ALA A 108 -7.34 -25.31 -21.65
CA ALA A 108 -7.05 -25.01 -23.06
C ALA A 108 -5.84 -24.07 -23.20
N CYS A 109 -5.74 -23.04 -22.37
CA CYS A 109 -4.59 -22.15 -22.35
C CYS A 109 -3.29 -22.87 -22.01
N TRP A 110 -3.33 -23.79 -21.04
CA TRP A 110 -2.17 -24.60 -20.67
C TRP A 110 -1.74 -25.56 -21.78
N GLU A 111 -2.70 -26.25 -22.41
CA GLU A 111 -2.46 -27.14 -23.52
C GLU A 111 -1.82 -26.39 -24.72
N ASP A 112 -2.32 -25.21 -25.06
CA ASP A 112 -1.76 -24.36 -26.12
C ASP A 112 -0.34 -23.87 -25.79
N TYR A 113 -0.10 -23.49 -24.54
CA TYR A 113 1.23 -23.12 -24.05
C TYR A 113 2.21 -24.29 -24.17
N CYS A 114 1.85 -25.47 -23.67
CA CYS A 114 2.70 -26.65 -23.72
C CYS A 114 2.98 -27.08 -25.17
N ALA A 115 2.01 -26.96 -26.06
CA ALA A 115 2.21 -27.27 -27.49
C ALA A 115 3.26 -26.33 -28.14
N LYS A 116 3.35 -25.07 -27.68
CA LYS A 116 4.30 -24.08 -28.22
C LYS A 116 5.70 -24.23 -27.65
N ILE A 117 5.83 -24.61 -26.39
CA ILE A 117 7.15 -24.74 -25.72
C ILE A 117 7.67 -26.16 -25.65
N GLY A 118 6.82 -27.17 -25.91
CA GLY A 118 7.19 -28.56 -26.00
C GLY A 118 7.52 -29.28 -24.68
N GLU A 119 7.08 -28.78 -23.51
CA GLU A 119 7.75 -29.20 -22.29
C GLU A 119 6.92 -29.77 -21.14
N LYS A 120 5.61 -29.70 -21.10
CA LYS A 120 4.94 -30.19 -19.88
C LYS A 120 3.52 -30.69 -20.12
N GLU A 121 3.20 -31.78 -19.46
CA GLU A 121 1.83 -32.26 -19.34
C GLU A 121 1.03 -31.32 -18.40
N TYR A 122 -0.26 -31.18 -18.71
CA TYR A 122 -1.17 -30.46 -17.85
C TYR A 122 -1.31 -31.13 -16.48
N ASP A 123 -1.01 -30.40 -15.42
CA ASP A 123 -1.18 -30.87 -14.05
C ASP A 123 -2.36 -30.12 -13.40
N PRO A 124 -3.53 -30.76 -13.28
CA PRO A 124 -4.72 -30.13 -12.72
C PRO A 124 -4.56 -29.76 -11.23
N ASP A 125 -3.67 -30.46 -10.54
CA ASP A 125 -3.49 -30.28 -9.09
C ASP A 125 -2.37 -29.28 -8.74
N LEU A 126 -1.66 -28.74 -9.75
CA LEU A 126 -0.52 -27.86 -9.52
C LEU A 126 -0.89 -26.64 -8.64
N MET A 127 -1.99 -25.96 -8.96
CA MET A 127 -2.42 -24.79 -8.20
C MET A 127 -2.87 -25.14 -6.79
N VAL A 128 -3.46 -26.32 -6.61
CA VAL A 128 -3.88 -26.81 -5.29
C VAL A 128 -2.68 -27.17 -4.42
N ARG A 129 -1.60 -27.68 -5.03
CA ARG A 129 -0.37 -28.04 -4.29
C ARG A 129 0.55 -26.86 -3.99
N LEU A 130 0.43 -25.75 -4.75
CA LEU A 130 1.24 -24.55 -4.56
C LEU A 130 0.64 -23.57 -3.55
N ASN A 131 -0.62 -23.75 -3.16
CA ASN A 131 -1.29 -23.01 -2.10
C ASN A 131 -1.25 -23.81 -0.80
#